data_52c80a83b1cbd04421f8d826fdcab3b8
#
_entry.id   52c80a83b1cbd04421f8d826fdcab3b8
#
_cell.length_a   1.000
_cell.length_b   1.000
_cell.length_c   1.000
_cell.angle_alpha   90.00
_cell.angle_beta   90.00
_cell.angle_gamma   90.00
#
_symmetry.space_group_name_H-M   'P 1'
#
loop_
_entity.id
_entity.type
_entity.pdbx_description
1 polymer ?
#
loop_
_entity_poly.entity_id
_entity_poly.type
_entity_poly.pdbx_seq_one_letter_code
_entity_poly.pdbx_strand_id
1 'polypeptide(L)'
;HAFQRSLEQKLTELGAESPRFDAAQLLRWLSGQEQAWLIAHTADPCPEDWQSRAEDALARLRSGEPLQYLLGEWEFYGLTLTVGPGVLIPRADTETVVDACLERLTPSPGPVIWDLCSGSGAIALALASCRPDARILAAELSDEALVYLCRNIAALAPGQVEAVQTDVLTRLPDGVCDLIVSNPPYITGADMQT
;
A
#
# COMPACT_ATOMS: atom_id res chain seq x y z
N HIS A 1 27.45 6.14 -2.32
CA HIS A 1 26.81 5.80 -3.61
C HIS A 1 27.40 4.63 -4.41
N ALA A 2 28.59 4.09 -4.10
CA ALA A 2 29.04 2.85 -4.72
C ALA A 2 28.07 1.70 -4.37
N PHE A 3 27.65 1.61 -3.12
CA PHE A 3 26.71 0.59 -2.63
C PHE A 3 25.34 0.71 -3.29
N GLN A 4 24.75 1.91 -3.39
CA GLN A 4 23.47 2.11 -4.08
C GLN A 4 23.53 1.70 -5.56
N ARG A 5 24.62 2.03 -6.26
CA ARG A 5 24.83 1.59 -7.66
C ARG A 5 24.95 0.08 -7.78
N SER A 6 25.60 -0.56 -6.81
CA SER A 6 25.66 -2.03 -6.76
C SER A 6 24.27 -2.66 -6.56
N LEU A 7 23.43 -2.08 -5.71
CA LEU A 7 22.03 -2.51 -5.56
C LEU A 7 21.23 -2.31 -6.85
N GLU A 8 21.34 -1.13 -7.48
CA GLU A 8 20.69 -0.82 -8.76
C GLU A 8 21.07 -1.82 -9.86
N GLN A 9 22.36 -2.16 -9.97
CA GLN A 9 22.81 -3.16 -10.93
C GLN A 9 22.19 -4.54 -10.65
N LYS A 10 22.22 -5.01 -9.38
CA LYS A 10 21.66 -6.31 -9.00
C LYS A 10 20.14 -6.37 -9.23
N LEU A 11 19.43 -5.29 -8.96
CA LEU A 11 17.99 -5.19 -9.23
C LEU A 11 17.68 -5.17 -10.74
N THR A 12 18.56 -4.54 -11.55
CA THR A 12 18.48 -4.60 -13.03
C THR A 12 18.62 -6.04 -13.51
N GLU A 13 19.59 -6.78 -12.97
CA GLU A 13 19.81 -8.21 -13.30
C GLU A 13 18.63 -9.10 -12.90
N LEU A 14 17.86 -8.70 -11.87
CA LEU A 14 16.63 -9.36 -11.46
C LEU A 14 15.41 -8.96 -12.30
N GLY A 15 15.54 -8.01 -13.22
CA GLY A 15 14.46 -7.57 -14.09
C GLY A 15 13.51 -6.57 -13.46
N ALA A 16 13.93 -5.84 -12.42
CA ALA A 16 13.13 -4.78 -11.81
C ALA A 16 12.75 -3.71 -12.86
N GLU A 17 11.51 -3.22 -12.84
CA GLU A 17 11.03 -2.19 -13.76
C GLU A 17 11.67 -0.83 -13.51
N SER A 18 11.93 -0.52 -12.24
CA SER A 18 12.50 0.75 -11.78
C SER A 18 13.71 0.57 -10.86
N PRO A 19 14.83 -0.04 -11.33
CA PRO A 19 15.94 -0.48 -10.47
C PRO A 19 16.53 0.63 -9.61
N ARG A 20 16.61 1.85 -10.15
CA ARG A 20 17.13 3.01 -9.43
C ARG A 20 16.24 3.45 -8.28
N PHE A 21 14.93 3.46 -8.49
CA PHE A 21 13.94 3.76 -7.46
C PHE A 21 13.93 2.67 -6.40
N ASP A 22 13.89 1.41 -6.82
CA ASP A 22 13.87 0.23 -5.94
C ASP A 22 15.14 0.16 -5.08
N ALA A 23 16.31 0.48 -5.66
CA ALA A 23 17.56 0.58 -4.93
C ALA A 23 17.54 1.68 -3.86
N ALA A 24 16.90 2.82 -4.14
CA ALA A 24 16.74 3.89 -3.16
C ALA A 24 15.83 3.47 -2.01
N GLN A 25 14.70 2.81 -2.31
CA GLN A 25 13.79 2.29 -1.29
C GLN A 25 14.47 1.22 -0.42
N LEU A 26 15.17 0.27 -1.06
CA LEU A 26 15.91 -0.76 -0.35
C LEU A 26 17.01 -0.15 0.55
N LEU A 27 17.70 0.88 0.09
CA LEU A 27 18.72 1.57 0.89
C LEU A 27 18.09 2.30 2.11
N ARG A 28 16.93 2.94 1.95
CA ARG A 28 16.19 3.53 3.07
C ARG A 28 15.83 2.47 4.10
N TRP A 29 15.29 1.35 3.65
CA TRP A 29 14.91 0.23 4.51
C TRP A 29 16.13 -0.37 5.26
N LEU A 30 17.26 -0.57 4.58
CA LEU A 30 18.49 -1.09 5.19
C LEU A 30 19.03 -0.15 6.25
N SER A 31 19.01 1.15 5.98
CA SER A 31 19.58 2.17 6.84
C SER A 31 18.66 2.63 7.97
N GLY A 32 17.33 2.49 7.79
CA GLY A 32 16.33 3.13 8.66
C GLY A 32 16.38 4.67 8.61
N GLN A 33 16.97 5.25 7.55
CA GLN A 33 17.20 6.69 7.42
C GLN A 33 16.39 7.30 6.28
N GLU A 34 16.02 8.55 6.44
CA GLU A 34 15.34 9.31 5.42
C GLU A 34 16.26 9.63 4.22
N GLN A 35 15.65 9.85 3.06
CA GLN A 35 16.35 10.15 1.81
C GLN A 35 17.32 11.34 1.93
N ALA A 36 16.94 12.39 2.66
CA ALA A 36 17.78 13.57 2.87
C ALA A 36 19.07 13.22 3.63
N TRP A 37 18.96 12.35 4.64
CA TRP A 37 20.13 11.88 5.39
C TRP A 37 21.07 11.08 4.49
N LEU A 38 20.53 10.16 3.71
CA LEU A 38 21.29 9.33 2.78
C LEU A 38 22.04 10.18 1.74
N ILE A 39 21.44 11.26 1.26
CA ILE A 39 22.06 12.21 0.35
C ILE A 39 23.25 12.94 1.03
N ALA A 40 23.06 13.38 2.26
CA ALA A 40 24.10 14.09 3.00
C ALA A 40 25.33 13.21 3.34
N HIS A 41 25.09 11.89 3.56
CA HIS A 41 26.11 10.92 3.99
C HIS A 41 26.59 10.00 2.85
N THR A 42 26.54 10.49 1.64
CA THR A 42 26.85 9.71 0.43
C THR A 42 28.31 9.28 0.31
N ALA A 43 29.21 10.00 0.98
CA ALA A 43 30.65 9.73 1.00
C ALA A 43 31.08 8.78 2.12
N ASP A 44 30.18 8.51 3.06
CA ASP A 44 30.50 7.68 4.20
C ASP A 44 30.67 6.21 3.79
N PRO A 45 31.52 5.45 4.49
CA PRO A 45 31.68 4.03 4.23
C PRO A 45 30.37 3.29 4.54
N CYS A 46 30.03 2.30 3.68
CA CYS A 46 28.88 1.45 3.90
C CYS A 46 29.11 0.58 5.15
N PRO A 47 28.18 0.56 6.12
CA PRO A 47 28.25 -0.37 7.25
C PRO A 47 28.31 -1.84 6.78
N GLU A 48 29.08 -2.66 7.50
CA GLU A 48 29.27 -4.07 7.12
C GLU A 48 27.96 -4.89 7.13
N ASP A 49 27.06 -4.59 8.07
CA ASP A 49 25.77 -5.26 8.20
C ASP A 49 24.82 -4.98 7.03
N TRP A 50 24.96 -3.82 6.35
CA TRP A 50 24.12 -3.49 5.19
C TRP A 50 24.37 -4.43 4.00
N GLN A 51 25.61 -4.90 3.83
CA GLN A 51 25.95 -5.83 2.75
C GLN A 51 25.24 -7.17 2.96
N SER A 52 25.34 -7.76 4.15
CA SER A 52 24.68 -9.02 4.48
C SER A 52 23.16 -8.91 4.37
N ARG A 53 22.57 -7.88 4.95
CA ARG A 53 21.12 -7.64 4.88
C ARG A 53 20.63 -7.40 3.46
N ALA A 54 21.43 -6.74 2.62
CA ALA A 54 21.09 -6.55 1.21
C ALA A 54 21.13 -7.85 0.43
N GLU A 55 22.09 -8.75 0.69
CA GLU A 55 22.12 -10.07 0.03
C GLU A 55 20.91 -10.92 0.41
N ASP A 56 20.50 -10.91 1.68
CA ASP A 56 19.29 -11.59 2.14
C ASP A 56 18.04 -11.01 1.46
N ALA A 57 17.93 -9.69 1.38
CA ALA A 57 16.85 -9.00 0.69
C ALA A 57 16.78 -9.38 -0.80
N LEU A 58 17.94 -9.33 -1.49
CA LEU A 58 18.04 -9.71 -2.91
C LEU A 58 17.72 -11.19 -3.14
N ALA A 59 18.03 -12.08 -2.19
CA ALA A 59 17.65 -13.48 -2.28
C ALA A 59 16.13 -13.66 -2.20
N ARG A 60 15.44 -12.92 -1.33
CA ARG A 60 13.97 -12.90 -1.24
C ARG A 60 13.34 -12.37 -2.53
N LEU A 61 13.84 -11.26 -3.07
CA LEU A 61 13.37 -10.70 -4.35
C LEU A 61 13.59 -11.69 -5.50
N ARG A 62 14.74 -12.38 -5.53
CA ARG A 62 15.01 -13.43 -6.54
C ARG A 62 14.05 -14.61 -6.45
N SER A 63 13.52 -14.92 -5.28
CA SER A 63 12.49 -15.94 -5.09
C SER A 63 11.09 -15.50 -5.51
N GLY A 64 10.94 -14.26 -6.00
CA GLY A 64 9.67 -13.71 -6.49
C GLY A 64 8.88 -12.92 -5.43
N GLU A 65 9.46 -12.66 -4.26
CA GLU A 65 8.80 -11.80 -3.28
C GLU A 65 8.79 -10.34 -3.77
N PRO A 66 7.63 -9.65 -3.76
CA PRO A 66 7.56 -8.24 -4.11
C PRO A 66 8.41 -7.37 -3.16
N LEU A 67 9.06 -6.34 -3.72
CA LEU A 67 9.84 -5.38 -2.92
C LEU A 67 8.99 -4.77 -1.78
N GLN A 68 7.75 -4.43 -2.06
CA GLN A 68 6.83 -3.83 -1.09
C GLN A 68 6.58 -4.72 0.12
N TYR A 69 6.49 -6.04 -0.09
CA TYR A 69 6.33 -6.98 1.03
C TYR A 69 7.61 -7.11 1.86
N LEU A 70 8.76 -7.05 1.20
CA LEU A 70 10.05 -7.04 1.88
C LEU A 70 10.21 -5.77 2.74
N LEU A 71 9.80 -4.61 2.21
CA LEU A 71 9.85 -3.33 2.91
C LEU A 71 8.82 -3.29 4.05
N GLY A 72 7.68 -3.99 3.91
CA GLY A 72 6.57 -4.02 4.87
C GLY A 72 5.66 -2.80 4.83
N GLU A 73 5.97 -1.84 3.98
CA GLU A 73 5.22 -0.60 3.79
C GLU A 73 5.27 -0.11 2.34
N TRP A 74 4.24 0.63 1.93
CA TRP A 74 4.20 1.25 0.62
C TRP A 74 3.44 2.57 0.63
N GLU A 75 3.88 3.50 -0.19
CA GLU A 75 3.23 4.79 -0.33
C GLU A 75 2.03 4.70 -1.28
N PHE A 76 0.91 5.30 -0.89
CA PHE A 76 -0.27 5.49 -1.71
C PHE A 76 -0.95 6.80 -1.32
N TYR A 77 -1.18 7.68 -2.27
CA TYR A 77 -1.85 8.98 -2.10
C TYR A 77 -1.21 9.84 -0.99
N GLY A 78 0.12 9.80 -0.88
CA GLY A 78 0.89 10.50 0.16
C GLY A 78 0.82 9.88 1.56
N LEU A 79 0.20 8.70 1.71
CA LEU A 79 0.12 7.95 2.96
C LEU A 79 1.06 6.74 2.91
N THR A 80 1.74 6.46 4.02
CA THR A 80 2.51 5.21 4.17
C THR A 80 1.62 4.13 4.76
N LEU A 81 1.33 3.10 3.98
CA LEU A 81 0.49 1.97 4.35
C LEU A 81 1.35 0.76 4.69
N THR A 82 1.03 0.06 5.77
CA THR A 82 1.58 -1.27 6.03
C THR A 82 1.00 -2.26 5.03
N VAL A 83 1.86 -3.02 4.37
CA VAL A 83 1.51 -4.06 3.40
C VAL A 83 2.34 -5.31 3.63
N GLY A 84 1.89 -6.45 3.10
CA GLY A 84 2.61 -7.72 3.18
C GLY A 84 1.82 -8.85 2.54
N PRO A 85 2.26 -10.10 2.68
CA PRO A 85 1.57 -11.25 2.12
C PRO A 85 0.09 -11.29 2.51
N GLY A 86 -0.77 -11.61 1.55
CA GLY A 86 -2.21 -11.70 1.75
C GLY A 86 -3.00 -10.41 1.48
N VAL A 87 -2.34 -9.28 1.14
CA VAL A 87 -3.03 -8.05 0.77
C VAL A 87 -2.51 -7.50 -0.56
N LEU A 88 -3.39 -6.94 -1.37
CA LEU A 88 -2.98 -6.29 -2.62
C LEU A 88 -2.09 -5.08 -2.33
N ILE A 89 -0.94 -5.00 -3.00
CA ILE A 89 -0.09 -3.81 -3.00
C ILE A 89 -0.83 -2.69 -3.73
N PRO A 90 -1.07 -1.53 -3.09
CA PRO A 90 -1.75 -0.41 -3.72
C PRO A 90 -1.05 0.02 -5.02
N ARG A 91 -1.82 0.22 -6.07
CA ARG A 91 -1.34 0.63 -7.39
C ARG A 91 -1.56 2.12 -7.60
N ALA A 92 -0.61 2.81 -8.22
CA ALA A 92 -0.71 4.23 -8.54
C ALA A 92 -1.97 4.58 -9.36
N ASP A 93 -2.36 3.70 -10.30
CA ASP A 93 -3.58 3.89 -11.10
C ASP A 93 -4.85 3.99 -10.23
N THR A 94 -4.85 3.37 -9.05
CA THR A 94 -5.98 3.43 -8.10
C THR A 94 -6.14 4.83 -7.48
N GLU A 95 -5.12 5.69 -7.50
CA GLU A 95 -5.21 7.07 -7.04
C GLU A 95 -6.24 7.88 -7.86
N THR A 96 -6.38 7.56 -9.15
CA THR A 96 -7.42 8.18 -10.01
C THR A 96 -8.85 7.89 -9.52
N VAL A 97 -9.04 6.73 -8.86
CA VAL A 97 -10.34 6.38 -8.25
C VAL A 97 -10.62 7.27 -7.05
N VAL A 98 -9.59 7.56 -6.23
CA VAL A 98 -9.71 8.51 -5.10
C VAL A 98 -10.11 9.89 -5.60
N ASP A 99 -9.42 10.41 -6.63
CA ASP A 99 -9.74 11.70 -7.24
C ASP A 99 -11.19 11.75 -7.75
N ALA A 100 -11.63 10.72 -8.47
CA ALA A 100 -12.98 10.62 -8.97
C ALA A 100 -14.05 10.55 -7.84
N CYS A 101 -13.73 9.94 -6.71
CA CYS A 101 -14.59 9.93 -5.53
C CYS A 101 -14.70 11.33 -4.91
N LEU A 102 -13.56 12.02 -4.74
CA LEU A 102 -13.51 13.37 -4.17
C LEU A 102 -14.30 14.38 -5.00
N GLU A 103 -14.21 14.30 -6.33
CA GLU A 103 -15.00 15.13 -7.23
C GLU A 103 -16.52 14.94 -7.05
N ARG A 104 -16.97 13.70 -6.82
CA ARG A 104 -18.38 13.36 -6.63
C ARG A 104 -18.92 13.75 -5.26
N LEU A 105 -18.08 13.76 -4.26
CA LEU A 105 -18.44 14.07 -2.87
C LEU A 105 -18.59 15.58 -2.61
N THR A 106 -18.22 16.41 -3.54
CA THR A 106 -18.42 17.86 -3.43
C THR A 106 -19.85 18.19 -3.90
N PRO A 107 -20.75 18.70 -3.10
CA PRO A 107 -20.62 19.52 -1.90
C PRO A 107 -21.23 18.94 -0.62
N SER A 108 -21.39 17.62 -0.48
CA SER A 108 -22.06 17.02 0.69
C SER A 108 -21.21 17.15 1.95
N PRO A 109 -21.68 17.78 3.02
CA PRO A 109 -20.99 17.79 4.30
C PRO A 109 -21.19 16.46 5.04
N GLY A 110 -20.12 15.94 5.66
CA GLY A 110 -20.16 14.72 6.48
C GLY A 110 -20.60 13.47 5.73
N PRO A 111 -20.06 13.17 4.51
CA PRO A 111 -20.54 12.06 3.71
C PRO A 111 -20.24 10.71 4.37
N VAL A 112 -21.13 9.75 4.14
CA VAL A 112 -20.93 8.34 4.47
C VAL A 112 -20.44 7.60 3.22
N ILE A 113 -19.27 6.97 3.32
CA ILE A 113 -18.62 6.29 2.21
C ILE A 113 -18.43 4.81 2.55
N TRP A 114 -18.71 3.93 1.61
CA TRP A 114 -18.36 2.52 1.70
C TRP A 114 -17.26 2.19 0.69
N ASP A 115 -16.13 1.69 1.20
CA ASP A 115 -15.04 1.12 0.41
C ASP A 115 -15.17 -0.41 0.48
N LEU A 116 -15.60 -1.02 -0.63
CA LEU A 116 -15.84 -2.46 -0.70
C LEU A 116 -14.62 -3.17 -1.31
N CYS A 117 -14.21 -4.29 -0.74
CA CYS A 117 -12.96 -4.99 -1.04
C CYS A 117 -11.74 -4.10 -0.75
N SER A 118 -11.69 -3.56 0.46
CA SER A 118 -10.76 -2.49 0.84
C SER A 118 -9.28 -2.90 0.87
N GLY A 119 -8.97 -4.21 0.98
CA GLY A 119 -7.60 -4.69 1.06
C GLY A 119 -6.83 -4.07 2.23
N SER A 120 -5.77 -3.34 1.95
CA SER A 120 -4.99 -2.59 2.96
C SER A 120 -5.70 -1.32 3.48
N GLY A 121 -6.85 -0.96 2.93
CA GLY A 121 -7.57 0.27 3.22
C GLY A 121 -7.08 1.49 2.42
N ALA A 122 -6.36 1.28 1.33
CA ALA A 122 -5.72 2.35 0.56
C ALA A 122 -6.71 3.45 0.15
N ILE A 123 -7.85 3.09 -0.48
CA ILE A 123 -8.86 4.06 -0.93
C ILE A 123 -9.54 4.70 0.28
N ALA A 124 -10.00 3.91 1.24
CA ALA A 124 -10.69 4.42 2.44
C ALA A 124 -9.84 5.44 3.19
N LEU A 125 -8.55 5.15 3.42
CA LEU A 125 -7.63 6.00 4.16
C LEU A 125 -7.25 7.26 3.38
N ALA A 126 -7.07 7.16 2.06
CA ALA A 126 -6.85 8.32 1.21
C ALA A 126 -8.07 9.27 1.22
N LEU A 127 -9.29 8.73 1.12
CA LEU A 127 -10.51 9.53 1.25
C LEU A 127 -10.64 10.17 2.64
N ALA A 128 -10.30 9.42 3.71
CA ALA A 128 -10.29 9.94 5.08
C ALA A 128 -9.34 11.12 5.26
N SER A 129 -8.14 11.03 4.68
CA SER A 129 -7.14 12.11 4.77
C SER A 129 -7.58 13.41 4.06
N CYS A 130 -8.31 13.27 2.95
CA CYS A 130 -8.82 14.42 2.18
C CYS A 130 -10.15 14.97 2.70
N ARG A 131 -10.95 14.14 3.37
CA ARG A 131 -12.29 14.46 3.88
C ARG A 131 -12.39 14.12 5.37
N PRO A 132 -11.82 14.93 6.26
CA PRO A 132 -11.82 14.68 7.69
C PRO A 132 -13.23 14.70 8.31
N ASP A 133 -14.22 15.22 7.59
CA ASP A 133 -15.64 15.20 7.94
C ASP A 133 -16.37 13.92 7.54
N ALA A 134 -15.79 13.08 6.67
CA ALA A 134 -16.41 11.85 6.21
C ALA A 134 -16.41 10.75 7.28
N ARG A 135 -17.41 9.86 7.21
CA ARG A 135 -17.45 8.57 7.91
C ARG A 135 -17.28 7.47 6.88
N ILE A 136 -16.29 6.59 7.07
CA ILE A 136 -15.94 5.60 6.07
C ILE A 136 -16.05 4.21 6.67
N LEU A 137 -16.73 3.31 5.94
CA LEU A 137 -16.79 1.90 6.25
C LEU A 137 -15.97 1.15 5.21
N ALA A 138 -14.95 0.44 5.67
CA ALA A 138 -14.04 -0.35 4.85
C ALA A 138 -14.38 -1.83 5.00
N ALA A 139 -14.97 -2.41 3.96
CA ALA A 139 -15.42 -3.80 3.93
C ALA A 139 -14.38 -4.71 3.28
N GLU A 140 -13.97 -5.76 4.00
CA GLU A 140 -13.00 -6.74 3.52
C GLU A 140 -13.43 -8.15 3.92
N LEU A 141 -13.16 -9.12 3.05
CA LEU A 141 -13.49 -10.53 3.31
C LEU A 141 -12.32 -11.30 3.92
N SER A 142 -11.11 -11.04 3.44
CA SER A 142 -9.91 -11.81 3.79
C SER A 142 -9.44 -11.50 5.21
N ASP A 143 -9.30 -12.54 6.05
CA ASP A 143 -8.71 -12.41 7.39
C ASP A 143 -7.30 -11.83 7.34
N GLU A 144 -6.50 -12.20 6.34
CA GLU A 144 -5.13 -11.73 6.15
C GLU A 144 -5.11 -10.24 5.82
N ALA A 145 -5.95 -9.79 4.88
CA ALA A 145 -6.05 -8.38 4.51
C ALA A 145 -6.59 -7.52 5.64
N LEU A 146 -7.55 -8.03 6.44
CA LEU A 146 -8.09 -7.34 7.61
C LEU A 146 -7.03 -6.97 8.65
N VAL A 147 -5.99 -7.79 8.82
CA VAL A 147 -4.87 -7.47 9.72
C VAL A 147 -4.19 -6.16 9.30
N TYR A 148 -3.93 -6.00 8.00
CA TYR A 148 -3.34 -4.77 7.46
C TYR A 148 -4.31 -3.60 7.51
N LEU A 149 -5.57 -3.81 7.12
CA LEU A 149 -6.63 -2.80 7.18
C LEU A 149 -6.75 -2.21 8.59
N CYS A 150 -6.92 -3.06 9.60
CA CYS A 150 -7.05 -2.61 10.99
C CYS A 150 -5.81 -1.88 11.49
N ARG A 151 -4.60 -2.34 11.12
CA ARG A 151 -3.34 -1.69 11.49
C ARG A 151 -3.23 -0.30 10.86
N ASN A 152 -3.54 -0.18 9.59
CA ASN A 152 -3.49 1.08 8.85
C ASN A 152 -4.55 2.07 9.36
N ILE A 153 -5.77 1.61 9.65
CA ILE A 153 -6.82 2.44 10.27
C ILE A 153 -6.35 2.99 11.62
N ALA A 154 -5.81 2.12 12.47
CA ALA A 154 -5.35 2.53 13.80
C ALA A 154 -4.22 3.58 13.73
N ALA A 155 -3.37 3.51 12.71
CA ALA A 155 -2.26 4.43 12.52
C ALA A 155 -2.67 5.77 11.88
N LEU A 156 -3.60 5.75 10.91
CA LEU A 156 -3.83 6.88 10.01
C LEU A 156 -5.19 7.57 10.18
N ALA A 157 -6.24 6.84 10.56
CA ALA A 157 -7.61 7.38 10.65
C ALA A 157 -8.45 6.78 11.78
N PRO A 158 -7.94 6.77 13.04
CA PRO A 158 -8.67 6.15 14.16
C PRO A 158 -9.99 6.90 14.41
N GLY A 159 -11.11 6.14 14.46
CA GLY A 159 -12.44 6.68 14.72
C GLY A 159 -13.15 7.31 13.50
N GLN A 160 -12.48 7.44 12.36
CA GLN A 160 -13.06 7.94 11.12
C GLN A 160 -13.37 6.82 10.13
N VAL A 161 -12.50 5.80 10.06
CA VAL A 161 -12.66 4.61 9.24
C VAL A 161 -12.97 3.42 10.14
N GLU A 162 -14.02 2.67 9.82
CA GLU A 162 -14.43 1.44 10.49
C GLU A 162 -14.21 0.24 9.56
N ALA A 163 -13.50 -0.79 10.05
CA ALA A 163 -13.33 -2.03 9.32
C ALA A 163 -14.49 -2.98 9.60
N VAL A 164 -15.05 -3.57 8.55
CA VAL A 164 -16.11 -4.58 8.64
C VAL A 164 -15.72 -5.81 7.82
N GLN A 165 -15.71 -6.97 8.49
CA GLN A 165 -15.52 -8.23 7.79
C GLN A 165 -16.83 -8.69 7.15
N THR A 166 -16.88 -8.75 5.83
CA THR A 166 -18.07 -9.21 5.11
C THR A 166 -17.72 -9.66 3.70
N ASP A 167 -18.49 -10.65 3.23
CA ASP A 167 -18.57 -10.99 1.80
C ASP A 167 -19.62 -10.09 1.15
N VAL A 168 -19.17 -9.10 0.40
CA VAL A 168 -20.03 -8.10 -0.27
C VAL A 168 -20.95 -8.69 -1.34
N LEU A 169 -20.70 -9.92 -1.80
CA LEU A 169 -21.57 -10.64 -2.71
C LEU A 169 -22.79 -11.25 -2.01
N THR A 170 -22.65 -11.50 -0.71
CA THR A 170 -23.74 -12.12 0.10
C THR A 170 -24.41 -11.12 1.03
N ARG A 171 -23.65 -10.13 1.53
CA ARG A 171 -24.15 -9.13 2.45
C ARG A 171 -23.38 -7.81 2.30
N LEU A 172 -24.12 -6.76 1.98
CA LEU A 172 -23.60 -5.39 2.07
C LEU A 172 -23.64 -4.89 3.53
N PRO A 173 -22.81 -3.91 3.87
CA PRO A 173 -22.92 -3.20 5.15
C PRO A 173 -24.34 -2.66 5.40
N ASP A 174 -24.74 -2.60 6.66
CA ASP A 174 -26.07 -2.08 7.03
C ASP A 174 -26.07 -0.55 7.01
N GLY A 175 -27.12 0.07 6.49
CA GLY A 175 -27.30 1.52 6.51
C GLY A 175 -27.43 2.15 5.12
N VAL A 176 -27.19 3.46 5.09
CA VAL A 176 -27.24 4.28 3.86
C VAL A 176 -25.88 4.96 3.68
N CYS A 177 -25.41 5.05 2.46
CA CYS A 177 -24.19 5.77 2.12
C CYS A 177 -24.43 6.76 0.99
N ASP A 178 -23.56 7.76 0.90
CA ASP A 178 -23.56 8.77 -0.17
C ASP A 178 -22.71 8.31 -1.35
N LEU A 179 -21.71 7.45 -1.11
CA LEU A 179 -20.80 6.91 -2.13
C LEU A 179 -20.41 5.47 -1.80
N ILE A 180 -20.40 4.64 -2.83
CA ILE A 180 -19.76 3.34 -2.81
C ILE A 180 -18.56 3.37 -3.78
N VAL A 181 -17.42 2.91 -3.31
CA VAL A 181 -16.21 2.70 -4.11
C VAL A 181 -15.74 1.26 -3.93
N SER A 182 -15.14 0.68 -4.96
CA SER A 182 -14.58 -0.66 -4.89
C SER A 182 -13.47 -0.84 -5.92
N ASN A 183 -12.41 -1.52 -5.53
CA ASN A 183 -11.41 -2.09 -6.42
C ASN A 183 -11.35 -3.62 -6.18
N PRO A 184 -12.34 -4.38 -6.68
CA PRO A 184 -12.48 -5.80 -6.37
C PRO A 184 -11.37 -6.62 -7.05
N PRO A 185 -11.10 -7.84 -6.55
CA PRO A 185 -10.16 -8.74 -7.20
C PRO A 185 -10.61 -9.06 -8.65
N TYR A 186 -9.61 -9.17 -9.53
CA TYR A 186 -9.89 -9.51 -10.93
C TYR A 186 -10.38 -10.95 -11.06
N ILE A 187 -11.42 -11.15 -11.88
CA ILE A 187 -11.91 -12.48 -12.23
C ILE A 187 -10.87 -13.14 -13.14
N THR A 188 -10.42 -14.33 -12.79
CA THR A 188 -9.51 -15.10 -13.64
C THR A 188 -10.26 -15.71 -14.82
N GLY A 189 -9.55 -15.96 -15.94
CA GLY A 189 -10.17 -16.61 -17.11
C GLY A 189 -10.74 -18.00 -16.81
N ALA A 190 -10.28 -18.68 -15.76
CA ALA A 190 -10.83 -19.96 -15.29
C ALA A 190 -12.20 -19.76 -14.61
N ASP A 191 -12.38 -18.68 -13.86
CA ASP A 191 -13.62 -18.37 -13.15
C ASP A 191 -14.74 -17.87 -14.09
N MET A 192 -14.36 -17.40 -15.29
CA MET A 192 -15.34 -16.98 -16.32
C MET A 192 -15.97 -18.16 -17.10
N GLN A 193 -15.52 -19.39 -16.86
CA GLN A 193 -16.02 -20.59 -17.57
C GLN A 193 -17.02 -21.42 -16.75
N THR A 194 -17.36 -20.96 -15.56
CA THR A 194 -18.40 -21.52 -14.68
C THR A 194 -19.64 -20.63 -14.65
#